data_788e316d8fd7df7891d2f7d3e73a6f27
#
_entry.id   788e316d8fd7df7891d2f7d3e73a6f27
#
_cell.length_a   1.000
_cell.length_b   1.000
_cell.length_c   1.000
_cell.angle_alpha   90.00
_cell.angle_beta   90.00
_cell.angle_gamma   90.00
#
_symmetry.space_group_name_H-M   'P 1'
#
loop_
_entity.id
_entity.type
_entity.pdbx_description
1 polymer ?
#
loop_
_entity_poly.entity_id
_entity_poly.type
_entity_poly.pdbx_seq_one_letter_code
_entity_poly.pdbx_strand_id
1 'polypeptide(L)'
;MHKGIAEKRKFNLEVNLQKGVYNAWCCSQYDDEMHGSILKLIKIFGNETILQEYKEITYQIQNSKLYQLSFNQNDFRIDKNIAEHKEVELPSNFVPLQKNGVNPKKVIEYLQKRNIDWDIIKKYNIGYTTYDKDNKNMSLRIIIPSFNKYGELNYWVGRDYTQWDKRIKYMNPIVVDKTSIIFNEEKIICDADITLVEGPFDHIVVPNSIPLLGKALKEDNKLFYYLRDKANANINIWLDGDAFHDVKKIYSMLNHGKLKGKIRYIPVNKEEDPSSIYQKYGKRGIIECLKHSIILEENQII
;
A
#
# COMPACT_ATOMS: atom_id res chain seq x y z
N MET A 1 -18.45 -24.42 16.51
CA MET A 1 -17.33 -25.22 17.06
C MET A 1 -17.86 -26.59 17.46
N HIS A 2 -17.57 -27.63 16.68
CA HIS A 2 -18.00 -28.98 16.99
C HIS A 2 -16.94 -29.68 17.83
N LYS A 3 -16.78 -29.30 19.09
CA LYS A 3 -15.88 -29.95 20.06
C LYS A 3 -16.33 -31.31 20.58
N GLY A 4 -17.46 -31.84 20.14
CA GLY A 4 -18.05 -33.04 20.75
C GLY A 4 -18.33 -34.24 19.82
N ILE A 5 -17.95 -34.17 18.54
CA ILE A 5 -18.33 -35.22 17.56
C ILE A 5 -17.10 -35.75 16.78
N ALA A 6 -15.90 -35.53 17.30
CA ALA A 6 -14.64 -35.82 16.60
C ALA A 6 -14.30 -37.31 16.43
N GLU A 7 -14.97 -38.24 17.09
CA GLU A 7 -14.55 -39.65 17.10
C GLU A 7 -15.08 -40.51 15.95
N LYS A 8 -15.91 -39.99 15.03
CA LYS A 8 -16.47 -40.81 13.92
C LYS A 8 -16.51 -40.14 12.54
N ARG A 9 -15.95 -38.95 12.36
CA ARG A 9 -16.01 -38.27 11.05
C ARG A 9 -14.61 -38.01 10.49
N LYS A 10 -14.37 -38.46 9.27
CA LYS A 10 -13.12 -38.12 8.53
C LYS A 10 -13.17 -36.67 8.15
N PHE A 11 -12.25 -35.89 8.70
CA PHE A 11 -11.93 -34.58 8.20
C PHE A 11 -10.93 -34.70 7.06
N ASN A 12 -11.21 -34.04 5.95
CA ASN A 12 -10.26 -33.90 4.86
C ASN A 12 -9.74 -32.45 4.88
N LEU A 13 -8.45 -32.29 4.87
CA LEU A 13 -7.78 -31.01 4.74
C LEU A 13 -6.85 -31.06 3.52
N GLU A 14 -7.08 -30.20 2.57
CA GLU A 14 -6.19 -30.00 1.43
C GLU A 14 -5.53 -28.64 1.57
N VAL A 15 -4.21 -28.60 1.51
CA VAL A 15 -3.42 -27.37 1.57
C VAL A 15 -2.68 -27.21 0.25
N ASN A 16 -2.98 -26.12 -0.46
CA ASN A 16 -2.26 -25.74 -1.65
C ASN A 16 -1.18 -24.72 -1.28
N LEU A 17 0.05 -25.18 -1.08
CA LEU A 17 1.17 -24.34 -0.69
C LEU A 17 1.54 -23.30 -1.77
N GLN A 18 1.34 -23.66 -3.06
CA GLN A 18 1.64 -22.74 -4.16
C GLN A 18 0.69 -21.54 -4.19
N LYS A 19 -0.59 -21.76 -3.91
CA LYS A 19 -1.61 -20.71 -3.87
C LYS A 19 -1.76 -20.08 -2.48
N GLY A 20 -1.12 -20.63 -1.47
CA GLY A 20 -1.24 -20.16 -0.09
C GLY A 20 -2.65 -20.33 0.48
N VAL A 21 -3.41 -21.34 0.04
CA VAL A 21 -4.80 -21.55 0.45
C VAL A 21 -5.03 -22.97 0.96
N TYR A 22 -6.09 -23.14 1.75
CA TYR A 22 -6.57 -24.44 2.19
C TYR A 22 -8.06 -24.63 1.91
N ASN A 23 -8.45 -25.87 1.77
CA ASN A 23 -9.83 -26.34 1.80
C ASN A 23 -9.94 -27.45 2.84
N ALA A 24 -10.93 -27.33 3.74
CA ALA A 24 -11.25 -28.37 4.68
C ALA A 24 -12.74 -28.69 4.56
N TRP A 25 -13.10 -29.98 4.47
CA TRP A 25 -14.48 -30.40 4.39
C TRP A 25 -14.77 -31.57 5.30
N CYS A 26 -15.93 -31.51 5.92
CA CYS A 26 -16.56 -32.60 6.64
C CYS A 26 -17.87 -32.94 5.95
N CYS A 27 -18.13 -34.20 5.79
CA CYS A 27 -19.10 -34.83 4.90
C CYS A 27 -20.54 -34.31 4.85
N SER A 28 -20.91 -33.11 5.21
CA SER A 28 -22.32 -32.72 5.03
C SER A 28 -22.71 -31.25 4.95
N GLN A 29 -21.89 -30.28 5.21
CA GLN A 29 -22.30 -28.87 5.00
C GLN A 29 -21.08 -27.95 4.81
N TYR A 30 -21.16 -27.10 3.79
CA TYR A 30 -20.22 -26.02 3.56
C TYR A 30 -20.44 -24.95 4.63
N ASP A 31 -19.46 -24.82 5.51
CA ASP A 31 -19.35 -23.69 6.41
C ASP A 31 -18.28 -22.76 5.84
N ASP A 32 -18.54 -21.46 5.70
CA ASP A 32 -17.63 -20.48 5.12
C ASP A 32 -16.27 -20.42 5.85
N GLU A 33 -16.17 -20.99 7.03
CA GLU A 33 -14.94 -21.11 7.81
C GLU A 33 -13.99 -22.22 7.34
N MET A 34 -14.43 -23.10 6.45
CA MET A 34 -13.70 -24.31 6.03
C MET A 34 -12.71 -24.08 4.89
N HIS A 35 -12.58 -22.88 4.38
CA HIS A 35 -11.59 -22.54 3.36
C HIS A 35 -11.00 -21.16 3.60
N GLY A 36 -9.80 -20.91 3.06
CA GLY A 36 -9.14 -19.62 3.19
C GLY A 36 -7.64 -19.66 2.95
N SER A 37 -6.96 -18.61 3.35
CA SER A 37 -5.50 -18.55 3.29
C SER A 37 -4.84 -19.42 4.35
N ILE A 38 -3.61 -19.84 4.11
CA ILE A 38 -2.79 -20.57 5.11
C ILE A 38 -2.70 -19.75 6.41
N LEU A 39 -2.61 -18.43 6.32
CA LEU A 39 -2.63 -17.57 7.50
C LEU A 39 -3.92 -17.73 8.33
N LYS A 40 -5.09 -17.84 7.67
CA LYS A 40 -6.37 -18.11 8.34
C LYS A 40 -6.34 -19.47 9.03
N LEU A 41 -5.80 -20.50 8.38
CA LEU A 41 -5.66 -21.83 8.96
C LEU A 41 -4.78 -21.80 10.23
N ILE A 42 -3.64 -21.12 10.17
CA ILE A 42 -2.73 -20.95 11.30
C ILE A 42 -3.38 -20.17 12.45
N LYS A 43 -4.17 -19.13 12.16
CA LYS A 43 -4.92 -18.37 13.19
C LYS A 43 -5.98 -19.23 13.90
N ILE A 44 -6.59 -20.19 13.20
CA ILE A 44 -7.64 -21.05 13.76
C ILE A 44 -7.04 -22.22 14.57
N PHE A 45 -6.02 -22.87 14.05
CA PHE A 45 -5.49 -24.14 14.57
C PHE A 45 -4.07 -24.06 15.11
N GLY A 46 -3.32 -23.01 14.75
CA GLY A 46 -1.96 -22.77 15.23
C GLY A 46 -1.93 -22.12 16.61
N ASN A 47 -0.75 -21.95 17.12
CA ASN A 47 -0.47 -21.15 18.33
C ASN A 47 0.27 -19.87 17.93
N GLU A 48 0.51 -18.98 18.90
CA GLU A 48 1.20 -17.71 18.69
C GLU A 48 2.61 -17.91 18.10
N THR A 49 3.32 -18.96 18.51
CA THR A 49 4.67 -19.28 18.04
C THR A 49 4.65 -19.61 16.54
N ILE A 50 3.75 -20.52 16.11
CA ILE A 50 3.61 -20.89 14.68
C ILE A 50 3.18 -19.69 13.85
N LEU A 51 2.29 -18.87 14.39
CA LEU A 51 1.84 -17.64 13.70
C LEU A 51 3.00 -16.67 13.52
N GLN A 52 3.85 -16.52 14.53
CA GLN A 52 5.02 -15.64 14.48
C GLN A 52 6.07 -16.17 13.50
N GLU A 53 6.37 -17.47 13.53
CA GLU A 53 7.29 -18.12 12.59
C GLU A 53 6.80 -18.00 11.14
N TYR A 54 5.51 -18.23 10.89
CA TYR A 54 4.93 -18.05 9.55
C TYR A 54 5.11 -16.62 9.04
N LYS A 55 4.83 -15.62 9.88
CA LYS A 55 4.99 -14.22 9.53
C LYS A 55 6.45 -13.86 9.25
N GLU A 56 7.36 -14.38 10.04
CA GLU A 56 8.80 -14.13 9.91
C GLU A 56 9.36 -14.77 8.64
N ILE A 57 9.01 -16.04 8.35
CA ILE A 57 9.38 -16.72 7.11
C ILE A 57 8.82 -15.98 5.89
N THR A 58 7.55 -15.60 5.93
CA THR A 58 6.92 -14.85 4.83
C THR A 58 7.62 -13.52 4.59
N TYR A 59 7.98 -12.81 5.66
CA TYR A 59 8.73 -11.58 5.58
C TYR A 59 10.14 -11.77 5.01
N GLN A 60 10.87 -12.81 5.47
CA GLN A 60 12.20 -13.15 4.96
C GLN A 60 12.16 -13.51 3.48
N ILE A 61 11.19 -14.32 3.06
CA ILE A 61 10.97 -14.69 1.65
C ILE A 61 10.73 -13.43 0.81
N GLN A 62 9.85 -12.53 1.24
CA GLN A 62 9.54 -11.30 0.50
C GLN A 62 10.71 -10.31 0.42
N ASN A 63 11.66 -10.38 1.36
CA ASN A 63 12.82 -9.47 1.41
C ASN A 63 14.14 -10.10 0.94
N SER A 64 14.18 -11.40 0.66
CA SER A 64 15.42 -12.05 0.24
C SER A 64 15.64 -11.92 -1.26
N LYS A 65 16.85 -11.42 -1.67
CA LYS A 65 17.36 -11.57 -3.04
C LYS A 65 17.45 -13.06 -3.46
N LEU A 66 17.37 -13.99 -2.52
CA LEU A 66 17.39 -15.45 -2.72
C LEU A 66 16.11 -16.00 -3.36
N TYR A 67 15.01 -15.26 -3.35
CA TYR A 67 13.80 -15.65 -4.08
C TYR A 67 14.04 -15.71 -5.60
N GLN A 68 15.06 -15.05 -6.09
CA GLN A 68 15.47 -15.07 -7.50
C GLN A 68 16.45 -16.19 -7.86
N LEU A 69 17.08 -16.87 -6.89
CA LEU A 69 18.25 -17.71 -7.18
C LEU A 69 18.19 -19.18 -6.74
N SER A 70 17.20 -19.67 -6.01
CA SER A 70 17.31 -20.98 -5.36
C SER A 70 16.20 -22.00 -5.59
N PHE A 71 15.32 -21.82 -6.55
CA PHE A 71 14.43 -22.92 -6.94
C PHE A 71 14.96 -23.58 -8.21
N ASN A 72 15.60 -24.74 -8.04
CA ASN A 72 15.87 -25.66 -9.13
C ASN A 72 14.54 -26.05 -9.77
N GLN A 73 14.42 -25.81 -11.08
CA GLN A 73 13.21 -25.97 -11.88
C GLN A 73 12.64 -27.40 -11.94
N ASN A 74 13.27 -28.38 -11.29
CA ASN A 74 12.93 -29.80 -11.43
C ASN A 74 12.06 -30.40 -10.31
N ASP A 75 11.90 -29.73 -9.16
CA ASP A 75 11.18 -30.32 -8.02
C ASP A 75 9.74 -29.82 -7.82
N PHE A 76 9.35 -28.76 -8.51
CA PHE A 76 7.95 -28.32 -8.53
C PHE A 76 7.53 -28.05 -9.98
N ARG A 77 6.47 -28.68 -10.43
CA ARG A 77 5.73 -28.23 -11.63
C ARG A 77 5.13 -26.87 -11.31
N ILE A 78 5.95 -25.85 -11.38
CA ILE A 78 5.50 -24.46 -11.39
C ILE A 78 4.86 -24.27 -12.76
N ASP A 79 3.57 -23.96 -12.78
CA ASP A 79 2.92 -23.47 -13.98
C ASP A 79 3.85 -22.48 -14.67
N LYS A 80 4.13 -22.69 -15.96
CA LYS A 80 5.01 -21.84 -16.80
C LYS A 80 4.54 -20.41 -16.97
N ASN A 81 3.64 -19.95 -16.12
CA ASN A 81 3.17 -18.57 -15.96
C ASN A 81 3.78 -17.86 -14.76
N ILE A 82 5.00 -18.25 -14.32
CA ILE A 82 5.83 -17.28 -13.59
C ILE A 82 6.24 -16.27 -14.65
N ALA A 83 5.47 -15.20 -14.71
CA ALA A 83 5.85 -14.02 -15.47
C ALA A 83 7.30 -13.71 -15.07
N GLU A 84 8.20 -13.69 -16.06
CA GLU A 84 9.49 -13.06 -15.92
C GLU A 84 9.29 -11.84 -15.03
N HIS A 85 10.05 -11.72 -13.93
CA HIS A 85 10.00 -10.52 -13.09
C HIS A 85 10.46 -9.36 -13.96
N LYS A 86 9.53 -8.81 -14.73
CA LYS A 86 9.78 -7.59 -15.49
C LYS A 86 10.05 -6.51 -14.46
N GLU A 87 11.23 -5.95 -14.52
CA GLU A 87 11.57 -4.78 -13.74
C GLU A 87 10.51 -3.70 -13.98
N VAL A 88 10.19 -2.95 -12.94
CA VAL A 88 9.28 -1.82 -13.09
C VAL A 88 10.01 -0.75 -13.89
N GLU A 89 9.45 -0.39 -15.03
CA GLU A 89 9.95 0.67 -15.88
C GLU A 89 8.99 1.86 -15.88
N LEU A 90 9.52 3.06 -16.01
CA LEU A 90 8.69 4.22 -16.30
C LEU A 90 8.08 4.08 -17.70
N PRO A 91 6.90 4.70 -17.94
CA PRO A 91 6.34 4.72 -19.29
C PRO A 91 7.35 5.19 -20.34
N SER A 92 7.40 4.54 -21.50
CA SER A 92 8.37 4.86 -22.57
C SER A 92 8.32 6.32 -23.04
N ASN A 93 7.16 6.95 -22.89
CA ASN A 93 6.94 8.36 -23.23
C ASN A 93 7.03 9.30 -22.00
N PHE A 94 7.67 8.84 -20.91
CA PHE A 94 7.89 9.65 -19.71
C PHE A 94 8.95 10.72 -19.96
N VAL A 95 8.67 11.95 -19.49
CA VAL A 95 9.59 13.09 -19.52
C VAL A 95 9.63 13.71 -18.11
N PRO A 96 10.83 13.85 -17.52
CA PRO A 96 10.96 14.52 -16.21
C PRO A 96 10.66 16.01 -16.34
N LEU A 97 9.98 16.60 -15.35
CA LEU A 97 9.78 18.04 -15.28
C LEU A 97 11.08 18.74 -14.87
N GLN A 98 11.40 19.84 -15.54
CA GLN A 98 12.62 20.61 -15.30
C GLN A 98 12.29 22.10 -15.10
N LYS A 99 12.80 22.71 -14.02
CA LYS A 99 12.50 24.11 -13.65
C LYS A 99 12.80 25.11 -14.79
N ASN A 100 13.90 24.90 -15.50
CA ASN A 100 14.34 25.76 -16.59
C ASN A 100 14.14 25.10 -17.97
N GLY A 101 13.35 24.02 -18.04
CA GLY A 101 13.06 23.30 -19.28
C GLY A 101 11.74 23.71 -19.93
N VAL A 102 11.52 23.19 -21.14
CA VAL A 102 10.24 23.35 -21.85
C VAL A 102 9.25 22.31 -21.29
N ASN A 103 8.34 22.76 -20.44
CA ASN A 103 7.32 21.92 -19.83
C ASN A 103 5.93 22.23 -20.42
N PRO A 104 5.03 21.23 -20.55
CA PRO A 104 3.68 21.47 -21.02
C PRO A 104 2.91 22.40 -20.06
N LYS A 105 2.36 23.48 -20.59
CA LYS A 105 1.62 24.49 -19.81
C LYS A 105 0.53 23.87 -18.92
N LYS A 106 -0.28 22.97 -19.47
CA LYS A 106 -1.37 22.28 -18.72
C LYS A 106 -0.87 21.44 -17.53
N VAL A 107 0.30 20.82 -17.64
CA VAL A 107 0.91 20.06 -16.54
C VAL A 107 1.29 21.01 -15.41
N ILE A 108 1.97 22.12 -15.76
CA ILE A 108 2.38 23.13 -14.78
C ILE A 108 1.15 23.76 -14.12
N GLU A 109 0.15 24.15 -14.87
CA GLU A 109 -1.10 24.70 -14.33
C GLU A 109 -1.80 23.71 -13.37
N TYR A 110 -1.82 22.41 -13.70
CA TYR A 110 -2.41 21.39 -12.84
C TYR A 110 -1.66 21.27 -11.50
N LEU A 111 -0.32 21.27 -11.52
CA LEU A 111 0.51 21.19 -10.32
C LEU A 111 0.43 22.48 -9.48
N GLN A 112 0.49 23.65 -10.13
CA GLN A 112 0.33 24.95 -9.48
C GLN A 112 -1.03 25.09 -8.79
N LYS A 113 -2.11 24.60 -9.42
CA LYS A 113 -3.45 24.58 -8.82
C LYS A 113 -3.52 23.79 -7.52
N ARG A 114 -2.58 22.85 -7.32
CA ARG A 114 -2.41 22.04 -6.11
C ARG A 114 -1.33 22.55 -5.17
N ASN A 115 -0.81 23.75 -5.42
CA ASN A 115 0.33 24.34 -4.69
C ASN A 115 1.61 23.46 -4.69
N ILE A 116 1.76 22.59 -5.69
CA ILE A 116 2.96 21.75 -5.84
C ILE A 116 4.06 22.58 -6.50
N ASP A 117 5.07 22.91 -5.73
CA ASP A 117 6.21 23.72 -6.15
C ASP A 117 7.33 22.87 -6.75
N TRP A 118 8.39 23.56 -7.25
CA TRP A 118 9.53 22.90 -7.86
C TRP A 118 10.37 22.09 -6.87
N ASP A 119 10.33 22.37 -5.58
CA ASP A 119 11.04 21.60 -4.57
C ASP A 119 10.38 20.24 -4.38
N ILE A 120 9.05 20.21 -4.36
CA ILE A 120 8.27 18.96 -4.35
C ILE A 120 8.49 18.18 -5.64
N ILE A 121 8.41 18.84 -6.82
CA ILE A 121 8.63 18.21 -8.12
C ILE A 121 9.99 17.52 -8.15
N LYS A 122 11.05 18.22 -7.75
CA LYS A 122 12.42 17.71 -7.69
C LYS A 122 12.57 16.58 -6.67
N LYS A 123 12.03 16.78 -5.45
CA LYS A 123 12.11 15.80 -4.35
C LYS A 123 11.54 14.44 -4.73
N TYR A 124 10.45 14.42 -5.51
CA TYR A 124 9.73 13.21 -5.88
C TYR A 124 9.94 12.80 -7.35
N ASN A 125 10.88 13.43 -8.06
CA ASN A 125 11.19 13.13 -9.46
C ASN A 125 9.94 13.15 -10.37
N ILE A 126 9.02 14.08 -10.11
CA ILE A 126 7.75 14.17 -10.83
C ILE A 126 8.00 14.52 -12.29
N GLY A 127 7.35 13.78 -13.18
CA GLY A 127 7.36 14.02 -14.60
C GLY A 127 5.98 13.89 -15.22
N TYR A 128 5.95 13.79 -16.53
CA TYR A 128 4.71 13.63 -17.28
C TYR A 128 4.91 12.69 -18.46
N THR A 129 3.82 12.18 -19.02
CA THR A 129 3.85 11.45 -20.29
C THR A 129 3.37 12.33 -21.42
N THR A 130 4.08 12.27 -22.55
CA THR A 130 3.67 12.91 -23.79
C THR A 130 2.50 12.18 -24.44
N TYR A 131 1.93 12.76 -25.50
CA TYR A 131 0.91 12.06 -26.28
C TYR A 131 1.53 10.87 -27.02
N ASP A 132 0.88 9.73 -26.91
CA ASP A 132 1.22 8.49 -27.61
C ASP A 132 -0.06 7.96 -28.28
N LYS A 133 -0.06 7.86 -29.61
CA LYS A 133 -1.19 7.39 -30.41
C LYS A 133 -1.51 5.91 -30.19
N ASP A 134 -0.47 5.12 -29.88
CA ASP A 134 -0.58 3.67 -29.73
C ASP A 134 -0.96 3.29 -28.28
N ASN A 135 -0.63 4.15 -27.30
CA ASN A 135 -1.00 3.97 -25.90
C ASN A 135 -1.69 5.21 -25.32
N LYS A 136 -2.90 5.46 -25.80
CA LYS A 136 -3.70 6.62 -25.37
C LYS A 136 -3.98 6.67 -23.86
N ASN A 137 -4.08 5.52 -23.21
CA ASN A 137 -4.32 5.46 -21.76
C ASN A 137 -3.12 5.97 -20.94
N MET A 138 -1.90 5.78 -21.44
CA MET A 138 -0.68 6.29 -20.80
C MET A 138 -0.32 7.71 -21.20
N SER A 139 -0.96 8.26 -22.23
CA SER A 139 -0.75 9.64 -22.68
C SER A 139 -1.26 10.66 -21.67
N LEU A 140 -0.59 11.81 -21.63
CA LEU A 140 -1.06 13.03 -20.92
C LEU A 140 -1.32 12.77 -19.42
N ARG A 141 -0.36 12.15 -18.74
CA ARG A 141 -0.41 11.89 -17.29
C ARG A 141 0.74 12.57 -16.56
N ILE A 142 0.49 13.00 -15.35
CA ILE A 142 1.54 13.32 -14.39
C ILE A 142 1.96 12.01 -13.75
N ILE A 143 3.26 11.73 -13.76
CA ILE A 143 3.85 10.53 -13.18
C ILE A 143 4.56 10.88 -11.88
N ILE A 144 4.22 10.19 -10.82
CA ILE A 144 4.91 10.23 -9.53
C ILE A 144 5.60 8.87 -9.36
N PRO A 145 6.92 8.77 -9.59
CA PRO A 145 7.66 7.54 -9.39
C PRO A 145 7.87 7.25 -7.90
N SER A 146 8.11 5.99 -7.61
CA SER A 146 8.40 5.47 -6.28
C SER A 146 9.67 4.62 -6.32
N PHE A 147 10.48 4.73 -5.28
CA PHE A 147 11.74 4.02 -5.16
C PHE A 147 11.79 3.22 -3.86
N ASN A 148 12.41 2.05 -3.92
CA ASN A 148 12.65 1.22 -2.75
C ASN A 148 13.80 1.80 -1.90
N LYS A 149 14.12 1.15 -0.76
CA LYS A 149 15.21 1.57 0.14
C LYS A 149 16.61 1.61 -0.50
N TYR A 150 16.78 1.01 -1.68
CA TYR A 150 18.05 1.00 -2.42
C TYR A 150 18.10 2.06 -3.52
N GLY A 151 17.03 2.85 -3.69
CA GLY A 151 16.91 3.85 -4.76
C GLY A 151 16.52 3.24 -6.12
N GLU A 152 16.06 1.99 -6.16
CA GLU A 152 15.58 1.33 -7.38
C GLU A 152 14.08 1.62 -7.57
N LEU A 153 13.66 1.87 -8.82
CA LEU A 153 12.27 2.10 -9.16
C LEU A 153 11.43 0.87 -8.82
N ASN A 154 10.47 1.00 -7.91
CA ASN A 154 9.62 -0.11 -7.48
C ASN A 154 8.14 0.07 -7.84
N TYR A 155 7.74 1.30 -8.18
CA TYR A 155 6.36 1.63 -8.58
C TYR A 155 6.30 3.01 -9.26
N TRP A 156 5.16 3.36 -9.79
CA TRP A 156 4.79 4.72 -10.18
C TRP A 156 3.27 4.87 -10.22
N VAL A 157 2.79 6.09 -10.09
CA VAL A 157 1.38 6.41 -10.26
C VAL A 157 1.24 7.49 -11.32
N GLY A 158 0.40 7.22 -12.32
CA GLY A 158 0.11 8.14 -13.42
C GLY A 158 -1.27 8.77 -13.28
N ARG A 159 -1.33 10.07 -12.97
CA ARG A 159 -2.57 10.85 -12.82
C ARG A 159 -2.95 11.53 -14.12
N ASP A 160 -4.15 11.29 -14.62
CA ASP A 160 -4.69 12.10 -15.70
C ASP A 160 -4.87 13.57 -15.28
N TYR A 161 -4.24 14.49 -16.01
CA TYR A 161 -4.36 15.93 -15.78
C TYR A 161 -5.32 16.63 -16.73
N THR A 162 -5.83 15.91 -17.73
CA THR A 162 -6.74 16.49 -18.74
C THR A 162 -8.15 16.67 -18.24
N GLN A 163 -8.54 15.92 -17.21
CA GLN A 163 -9.87 15.93 -16.58
C GLN A 163 -11.01 15.58 -17.56
N TRP A 164 -10.72 14.76 -18.57
CA TRP A 164 -11.75 14.26 -19.48
C TRP A 164 -12.58 13.18 -18.80
N ASP A 165 -13.88 13.34 -18.72
CA ASP A 165 -14.82 12.50 -17.94
C ASP A 165 -14.75 11.00 -18.22
N LYS A 166 -14.34 10.60 -19.42
CA LYS A 166 -14.27 9.19 -19.83
C LYS A 166 -12.88 8.54 -19.62
N ARG A 167 -11.90 9.27 -19.08
CA ARG A 167 -10.56 8.73 -18.89
C ARG A 167 -10.39 8.11 -17.52
N ILE A 168 -9.63 7.00 -17.46
CA ILE A 168 -9.21 6.39 -16.21
C ILE A 168 -8.37 7.39 -15.42
N LYS A 169 -8.84 7.76 -14.23
CA LYS A 169 -8.22 8.77 -13.36
C LYS A 169 -6.76 8.44 -13.00
N TYR A 170 -6.48 7.20 -12.68
CA TYR A 170 -5.15 6.71 -12.31
C TYR A 170 -4.73 5.51 -13.14
N MET A 171 -3.44 5.45 -13.50
CA MET A 171 -2.77 4.31 -14.10
C MET A 171 -1.55 3.96 -13.27
N ASN A 172 -1.22 2.68 -13.20
CA ASN A 172 -0.13 2.12 -12.41
C ASN A 172 0.60 1.05 -13.25
N PRO A 173 1.83 0.63 -12.87
CA PRO A 173 2.48 -0.51 -13.50
C PRO A 173 1.64 -1.78 -13.33
N ILE A 174 1.58 -2.59 -14.38
CA ILE A 174 0.82 -3.87 -14.36
C ILE A 174 1.68 -5.01 -13.79
N VAL A 175 3.00 -4.86 -13.89
CA VAL A 175 3.97 -5.91 -13.57
C VAL A 175 4.21 -6.13 -12.08
N VAL A 176 3.71 -5.25 -11.21
CA VAL A 176 3.89 -5.33 -9.76
C VAL A 176 2.60 -5.00 -9.04
N ASP A 177 2.28 -5.77 -8.01
CA ASP A 177 1.14 -5.49 -7.15
C ASP A 177 1.52 -4.42 -6.11
N LYS A 178 0.65 -3.43 -5.92
CA LYS A 178 0.82 -2.36 -4.93
C LYS A 178 0.96 -2.88 -3.48
N THR A 179 0.45 -4.07 -3.18
CA THR A 179 0.54 -4.69 -1.86
C THR A 179 1.93 -5.25 -1.57
N SER A 180 2.74 -5.47 -2.61
CA SER A 180 4.10 -6.02 -2.51
C SER A 180 5.19 -4.96 -2.39
N ILE A 181 4.84 -3.67 -2.43
CA ILE A 181 5.80 -2.56 -2.36
C ILE A 181 5.54 -1.64 -1.16
N ILE A 182 6.51 -0.82 -0.83
CA ILE A 182 6.35 0.37 0.02
C ILE A 182 6.69 1.56 -0.86
N PHE A 183 5.74 2.49 -0.98
CA PHE A 183 5.87 3.63 -1.86
C PHE A 183 6.88 4.64 -1.29
N ASN A 184 7.91 4.98 -2.06
CA ASN A 184 9.03 5.84 -1.65
C ASN A 184 9.69 5.43 -0.32
N GLU A 185 9.96 4.12 -0.17
CA GLU A 185 10.58 3.54 1.02
C GLU A 185 11.88 4.25 1.42
N GLU A 186 12.66 4.72 0.45
CA GLU A 186 13.92 5.46 0.66
C GLU A 186 13.76 6.78 1.43
N LYS A 187 12.54 7.33 1.46
CA LYS A 187 12.25 8.63 2.10
C LYS A 187 11.67 8.50 3.50
N ILE A 188 11.45 7.28 3.98
CA ILE A 188 10.77 7.01 5.26
C ILE A 188 11.78 7.05 6.41
N ILE A 189 11.45 7.82 7.43
CA ILE A 189 12.21 7.93 8.68
C ILE A 189 11.44 7.15 9.76
N CYS A 190 11.93 5.94 10.10
CA CYS A 190 11.25 5.04 11.03
C CYS A 190 11.23 5.53 12.48
N ASP A 191 12.16 6.41 12.86
CA ASP A 191 12.27 6.99 14.21
C ASP A 191 11.46 8.27 14.39
N ALA A 192 10.78 8.74 13.34
CA ALA A 192 9.83 9.85 13.38
C ALA A 192 8.41 9.35 13.12
N ASP A 193 7.41 10.15 13.51
CA ASP A 193 6.01 9.85 13.25
C ASP A 193 5.77 9.59 11.76
N ILE A 194 5.14 8.47 11.44
CA ILE A 194 4.78 8.08 10.07
C ILE A 194 3.30 8.38 9.87
N THR A 195 2.95 9.00 8.74
CA THR A 195 1.55 9.28 8.40
C THR A 195 1.09 8.41 7.24
N LEU A 196 0.06 7.60 7.44
CA LEU A 196 -0.61 6.86 6.39
C LEU A 196 -1.63 7.76 5.70
N VAL A 197 -1.53 7.89 4.39
CA VAL A 197 -2.44 8.70 3.57
C VAL A 197 -3.05 7.85 2.46
N GLU A 198 -4.13 8.33 1.82
CA GLU A 198 -4.82 7.54 0.80
C GLU A 198 -4.03 7.45 -0.50
N GLY A 199 -3.58 8.58 -1.01
CA GLY A 199 -3.05 8.70 -2.36
C GLY A 199 -1.66 9.32 -2.48
N PRO A 200 -1.06 9.25 -3.68
CA PRO A 200 0.28 9.76 -3.91
C PRO A 200 0.34 11.31 -3.87
N PHE A 201 -0.75 12.01 -4.18
CA PHE A 201 -0.79 13.48 -4.06
C PHE A 201 -0.82 13.94 -2.61
N ASP A 202 -1.41 13.17 -1.71
CA ASP A 202 -1.36 13.41 -0.27
C ASP A 202 0.05 13.15 0.27
N HIS A 203 0.65 12.05 -0.19
CA HIS A 203 2.01 11.66 0.19
C HIS A 203 3.05 12.75 -0.12
N ILE A 204 3.00 13.38 -1.29
CA ILE A 204 4.03 14.36 -1.66
C ILE A 204 3.94 15.67 -0.88
N VAL A 205 2.83 15.95 -0.20
CA VAL A 205 2.62 17.16 0.60
C VAL A 205 2.65 16.92 2.11
N VAL A 206 2.47 15.69 2.56
CA VAL A 206 2.55 15.31 3.98
C VAL A 206 3.96 14.78 4.29
N PRO A 207 4.68 15.36 5.28
CA PRO A 207 6.01 14.89 5.64
C PRO A 207 5.96 13.48 6.23
N ASN A 208 7.00 12.69 5.94
CA ASN A 208 7.17 11.31 6.43
C ASN A 208 5.90 10.45 6.33
N SER A 209 5.26 10.49 5.17
CA SER A 209 4.01 9.76 4.93
C SER A 209 4.22 8.56 4.01
N ILE A 210 3.26 7.64 3.99
CA ILE A 210 3.20 6.48 3.09
C ILE A 210 1.78 6.39 2.55
N PRO A 211 1.60 6.39 1.21
CA PRO A 211 0.28 6.23 0.62
C PRO A 211 -0.14 4.76 0.62
N LEU A 212 -1.39 4.51 0.98
CA LEU A 212 -1.99 3.17 0.89
C LEU A 212 -2.30 2.76 -0.56
N LEU A 213 -2.26 3.73 -1.48
CA LEU A 213 -2.69 3.55 -2.87
C LEU A 213 -4.14 3.04 -2.97
N GLY A 214 -4.98 3.53 -2.07
CA GLY A 214 -6.39 3.18 -1.84
C GLY A 214 -6.74 3.34 -0.36
N LYS A 215 -7.92 2.88 0.06
CA LYS A 215 -8.44 3.09 1.43
C LYS A 215 -8.09 1.97 2.43
N ALA A 216 -7.48 0.88 1.98
CA ALA A 216 -7.29 -0.30 2.83
C ALA A 216 -5.83 -0.68 3.03
N LEU A 217 -5.47 -0.95 4.27
CA LEU A 217 -4.30 -1.72 4.65
C LEU A 217 -4.76 -3.15 4.98
N LYS A 218 -4.05 -4.17 4.51
CA LYS A 218 -4.34 -5.57 4.82
C LYS A 218 -3.14 -6.21 5.52
N GLU A 219 -3.39 -7.25 6.29
CA GLU A 219 -2.34 -7.98 7.03
C GLU A 219 -1.33 -8.68 6.11
N ASP A 220 -1.68 -8.96 4.87
CA ASP A 220 -0.80 -9.55 3.85
C ASP A 220 0.02 -8.52 3.07
N ASN A 221 -0.20 -7.23 3.29
CA ASN A 221 0.55 -6.17 2.63
C ASN A 221 1.97 -6.06 3.21
N LYS A 222 2.97 -5.88 2.34
CA LYS A 222 4.35 -5.58 2.76
C LYS A 222 4.42 -4.38 3.71
N LEU A 223 3.58 -3.37 3.47
CA LEU A 223 3.50 -2.18 4.32
C LEU A 223 3.08 -2.51 5.76
N PHE A 224 2.15 -3.45 5.97
CA PHE A 224 1.73 -3.85 7.31
C PHE A 224 2.92 -4.39 8.13
N TYR A 225 3.69 -5.32 7.56
CA TYR A 225 4.88 -5.87 8.21
C TYR A 225 5.96 -4.81 8.45
N TYR A 226 6.16 -3.93 7.46
CA TYR A 226 7.11 -2.85 7.58
C TYR A 226 6.80 -1.93 8.77
N LEU A 227 5.55 -1.49 8.90
CA LEU A 227 5.12 -0.64 10.02
C LEU A 227 5.29 -1.36 11.34
N ARG A 228 4.83 -2.60 11.44
CA ARG A 228 4.95 -3.42 12.65
C ARG A 228 6.41 -3.58 13.09
N ASP A 229 7.31 -3.82 12.15
CA ASP A 229 8.69 -4.22 12.47
C ASP A 229 9.64 -3.02 12.53
N LYS A 230 9.42 -1.97 11.76
CA LYS A 230 10.33 -0.85 11.58
C LYS A 230 9.90 0.46 12.22
N ALA A 231 8.59 0.74 12.32
CA ALA A 231 8.15 1.99 12.91
C ALA A 231 8.46 2.03 14.42
N ASN A 232 9.14 3.07 14.87
CA ASN A 232 9.54 3.26 16.27
C ASN A 232 8.76 4.38 16.96
N ALA A 233 8.23 5.36 16.21
CA ALA A 233 7.42 6.47 16.69
C ALA A 233 5.91 6.20 16.47
N ASN A 234 5.09 7.25 16.51
CA ASN A 234 3.65 7.12 16.29
C ASN A 234 3.34 6.87 14.81
N ILE A 235 2.19 6.26 14.56
CA ILE A 235 1.60 6.14 13.24
C ILE A 235 0.31 6.94 13.23
N ASN A 236 0.27 7.97 12.39
CA ASN A 236 -0.92 8.78 12.15
C ASN A 236 -1.68 8.18 10.96
N ILE A 237 -3.00 8.06 11.07
CA ILE A 237 -3.88 7.67 9.97
C ILE A 237 -4.61 8.92 9.50
N TRP A 238 -4.35 9.34 8.26
CA TRP A 238 -4.94 10.53 7.67
C TRP A 238 -5.50 10.21 6.29
N LEU A 239 -6.70 9.68 6.28
CA LEU A 239 -7.46 9.36 5.07
C LEU A 239 -8.44 10.49 4.74
N ASP A 240 -9.11 10.38 3.60
CA ASP A 240 -10.19 11.28 3.22
C ASP A 240 -11.29 11.30 4.30
N GLY A 241 -11.96 12.43 4.49
CA GLY A 241 -12.91 12.61 5.60
C GLY A 241 -14.15 11.69 5.56
N ASP A 242 -14.42 11.04 4.41
CA ASP A 242 -15.49 10.03 4.28
C ASP A 242 -15.03 8.60 4.64
N ALA A 243 -13.73 8.39 4.90
CA ALA A 243 -13.12 7.08 5.10
C ALA A 243 -12.97 6.67 6.58
N PHE A 244 -13.76 7.24 7.52
CA PHE A 244 -13.61 6.94 8.94
C PHE A 244 -13.77 5.46 9.30
N HIS A 245 -14.59 4.72 8.58
CA HIS A 245 -14.72 3.26 8.76
C HIS A 245 -13.40 2.53 8.44
N ASP A 246 -12.69 2.95 7.40
CA ASP A 246 -11.38 2.38 7.04
C ASP A 246 -10.30 2.78 8.04
N VAL A 247 -10.37 4.02 8.58
CA VAL A 247 -9.51 4.45 9.70
C VAL A 247 -9.64 3.51 10.89
N LYS A 248 -10.88 3.16 11.30
CA LYS A 248 -11.14 2.24 12.42
C LYS A 248 -10.53 0.86 12.18
N LYS A 249 -10.67 0.31 10.96
CA LYS A 249 -10.07 -0.98 10.60
C LYS A 249 -8.55 -0.97 10.69
N ILE A 250 -7.92 0.07 10.12
CA ILE A 250 -6.47 0.22 10.14
C ILE A 250 -5.98 0.42 11.59
N TYR A 251 -6.67 1.25 12.35
CA TYR A 251 -6.36 1.46 13.77
C TYR A 251 -6.38 0.15 14.55
N SER A 252 -7.47 -0.62 14.47
CA SER A 252 -7.61 -1.90 15.16
C SER A 252 -6.54 -2.90 14.74
N MET A 253 -6.17 -2.92 13.45
CA MET A 253 -5.16 -3.82 12.91
C MET A 253 -3.75 -3.47 13.40
N LEU A 254 -3.42 -2.18 13.53
CA LEU A 254 -2.07 -1.73 13.90
C LEU A 254 -1.88 -1.58 15.41
N ASN A 255 -2.95 -1.35 16.19
CA ASN A 255 -2.85 -1.03 17.63
C ASN A 255 -2.55 -2.27 18.50
N HIS A 256 -1.52 -3.03 18.12
CA HIS A 256 -1.07 -4.24 18.81
C HIS A 256 0.46 -4.26 18.98
N GLY A 257 0.94 -5.11 19.90
CA GLY A 257 2.37 -5.31 20.12
C GLY A 257 3.07 -3.99 20.44
N LYS A 258 4.20 -3.73 19.78
CA LYS A 258 5.00 -2.51 20.02
C LYS A 258 4.35 -1.21 19.55
N LEU A 259 3.30 -1.32 18.71
CA LEU A 259 2.54 -0.17 18.21
C LEU A 259 1.32 0.17 19.09
N LYS A 260 1.03 -0.65 20.11
CA LYS A 260 -0.09 -0.38 21.03
C LYS A 260 0.06 0.98 21.69
N GLY A 261 -0.98 1.83 21.56
CA GLY A 261 -0.99 3.19 22.09
C GLY A 261 -0.21 4.22 21.26
N LYS A 262 0.37 3.80 20.11
CA LYS A 262 1.09 4.69 19.20
C LYS A 262 0.30 5.02 17.92
N ILE A 263 -0.88 4.45 17.75
CA ILE A 263 -1.72 4.73 16.59
C ILE A 263 -2.59 5.93 16.87
N ARG A 264 -2.57 6.88 15.95
CA ARG A 264 -3.33 8.13 16.03
C ARG A 264 -4.15 8.32 14.77
N TYR A 265 -5.16 9.13 14.87
CA TYR A 265 -6.02 9.55 13.77
C TYR A 265 -6.01 11.06 13.63
N ILE A 266 -6.01 11.56 12.42
CA ILE A 266 -6.13 12.99 12.12
C ILE A 266 -7.55 13.25 11.62
N PRO A 267 -8.42 13.88 12.45
CA PRO A 267 -9.77 14.19 12.04
C PRO A 267 -9.78 15.31 11.00
N VAL A 268 -10.56 15.12 9.94
CA VAL A 268 -10.80 16.12 8.90
C VAL A 268 -12.29 16.17 8.56
N ASN A 269 -12.73 17.25 7.92
CA ASN A 269 -14.09 17.35 7.43
C ASN A 269 -14.32 16.37 6.30
N LYS A 270 -15.58 15.98 6.07
CA LYS A 270 -15.97 14.93 5.11
C LYS A 270 -15.44 15.15 3.69
N GLU A 271 -15.29 16.39 3.27
CA GLU A 271 -14.84 16.75 1.91
C GLU A 271 -13.36 17.13 1.84
N GLU A 272 -12.63 16.98 2.94
CA GLU A 272 -11.21 17.34 3.03
C GLU A 272 -10.31 16.11 2.96
N ASP A 273 -9.18 16.27 2.29
CA ASP A 273 -8.05 15.37 2.24
C ASP A 273 -6.74 16.15 2.46
N PRO A 274 -5.61 15.51 2.72
CA PRO A 274 -4.34 16.21 2.91
C PRO A 274 -3.97 17.14 1.75
N SER A 275 -4.23 16.72 0.52
CA SER A 275 -3.92 17.50 -0.69
C SER A 275 -4.77 18.78 -0.76
N SER A 276 -6.05 18.73 -0.42
CA SER A 276 -6.96 19.89 -0.40
C SER A 276 -6.60 20.87 0.71
N ILE A 277 -6.21 20.36 1.89
CA ILE A 277 -5.71 21.19 3.00
C ILE A 277 -4.41 21.88 2.61
N TYR A 278 -3.49 21.17 1.96
CA TYR A 278 -2.27 21.76 1.45
C TYR A 278 -2.54 22.81 0.38
N GLN A 279 -3.46 22.58 -0.53
CA GLN A 279 -3.86 23.53 -1.57
C GLN A 279 -4.39 24.82 -0.94
N LYS A 280 -5.17 24.73 0.14
CA LYS A 280 -5.83 25.88 0.80
C LYS A 280 -4.91 26.62 1.77
N TYR A 281 -4.12 25.90 2.54
CA TYR A 281 -3.37 26.47 3.69
C TYR A 281 -1.85 26.21 3.62
N GLY A 282 -1.35 25.53 2.56
CA GLY A 282 0.06 25.22 2.39
C GLY A 282 0.63 24.31 3.49
N LYS A 283 1.93 24.36 3.66
CA LYS A 283 2.67 23.58 4.69
C LYS A 283 2.14 23.82 6.11
N ARG A 284 1.68 25.04 6.41
CA ARG A 284 1.15 25.38 7.74
C ARG A 284 -0.10 24.57 8.06
N GLY A 285 -1.03 24.42 7.12
CA GLY A 285 -2.23 23.60 7.31
C GLY A 285 -1.91 22.15 7.63
N ILE A 286 -0.95 21.56 6.90
CA ILE A 286 -0.49 20.18 7.18
C ILE A 286 0.08 20.04 8.59
N ILE A 287 0.97 20.96 9.00
CA ILE A 287 1.58 20.94 10.33
C ILE A 287 0.53 21.06 11.44
N GLU A 288 -0.45 21.94 11.28
CA GLU A 288 -1.53 22.12 12.27
C GLU A 288 -2.39 20.84 12.37
N CYS A 289 -2.76 20.21 11.27
CA CYS A 289 -3.50 18.93 11.30
C CYS A 289 -2.69 17.84 12.01
N LEU A 290 -1.40 17.70 11.72
CA LEU A 290 -0.53 16.71 12.36
C LEU A 290 -0.45 16.89 13.89
N LYS A 291 -0.42 18.13 14.37
CA LYS A 291 -0.43 18.44 15.81
C LYS A 291 -1.75 18.06 16.52
N HIS A 292 -2.85 18.05 15.77
CA HIS A 292 -4.18 17.72 16.30
C HIS A 292 -4.55 16.25 16.12
N SER A 293 -3.56 15.37 15.90
CA SER A 293 -3.81 13.93 15.87
C SER A 293 -4.27 13.41 17.24
N ILE A 294 -5.25 12.54 17.25
CA ILE A 294 -5.88 11.98 18.45
C ILE A 294 -5.77 10.45 18.50
N ILE A 295 -5.81 9.88 19.70
CA ILE A 295 -5.99 8.44 19.91
C ILE A 295 -7.49 8.15 19.85
N LEU A 296 -7.91 7.12 19.12
CA LEU A 296 -9.30 6.69 19.12
C LEU A 296 -9.62 6.00 20.45
N GLU A 297 -10.72 6.37 21.07
CA GLU A 297 -11.23 5.70 22.27
C GLU A 297 -11.91 4.37 21.89
N GLU A 298 -11.94 3.41 22.82
CA GLU A 298 -12.53 2.07 22.58
C GLU A 298 -13.99 2.14 22.10
N ASN A 299 -14.78 3.07 22.64
CA ASN A 299 -16.17 3.31 22.23
C ASN A 299 -16.32 3.84 20.80
N GLN A 300 -15.27 4.39 20.20
CA GLN A 300 -15.24 4.88 18.82
C GLN A 300 -14.78 3.80 17.82
N ILE A 301 -14.19 2.70 18.33
CA ILE A 301 -13.64 1.61 17.51
C ILE A 301 -14.70 0.55 17.20
N ILE A 302 -15.68 0.35 18.09
CA ILE A 302 -16.76 -0.64 17.99
C ILE A 302 -17.81 -0.25 16.89
#